data_0a65cf818761c3fabf4422d712f83353
#
_entry.id   0a65cf818761c3fabf4422d712f83353
#
_cell.length_a   1.000
_cell.length_b   1.000
_cell.length_c   1.000
_cell.angle_alpha   90.00
_cell.angle_beta   90.00
_cell.angle_gamma   90.00
#
_symmetry.space_group_name_H-M   'P 1'
#
loop_
_entity.id
_entity.type
_entity.pdbx_description
1 polymer ?
#
loop_
_entity_poly.entity_id
_entity_poly.type
_entity_poly.pdbx_seq_one_letter_code
_entity_poly.pdbx_strand_id
1 'polypeptide(L)'
;TERSAEIDFSGTSAQLTNNFNAPTAVCMAAVLYVFRTLVGDDIPLNAGCLKPLRVIIPEGSMLNPRPPASVVAGNVETSTCITNALYGALGAMAAGQCTMNNFTFGNARYQYYETISGGSGAGPGFDGTSVVQTHMTNSRLTDPEVLEFRFPVRLESYAIRAGSGGAG
;
A
#
# COMPACT_ATOMS: atom_id res chain seq x y z
N THR A 1 7.53 -30.16 -11.89
CA THR A 1 8.00 -29.12 -10.97
C THR A 1 6.77 -28.42 -10.41
N GLU A 2 6.55 -28.58 -9.12
CA GLU A 2 5.48 -27.83 -8.43
C GLU A 2 5.81 -26.33 -8.54
N ARG A 3 4.85 -25.58 -9.08
CA ARG A 3 4.93 -24.12 -9.15
C ARG A 3 4.31 -23.57 -7.86
N SER A 4 5.09 -23.49 -6.80
CA SER A 4 4.68 -23.00 -5.49
C SER A 4 5.71 -22.04 -4.93
N ALA A 5 5.29 -21.17 -4.03
CA ALA A 5 6.16 -20.27 -3.29
C ALA A 5 5.85 -20.34 -1.80
N GLU A 6 6.89 -20.21 -0.98
CA GLU A 6 6.77 -20.02 0.45
C GLU A 6 7.18 -18.60 0.81
N ILE A 7 6.32 -17.91 1.52
CA ILE A 7 6.53 -16.56 2.02
C ILE A 7 6.59 -16.63 3.53
N ASP A 8 7.78 -16.45 4.09
CA ASP A 8 8.02 -16.57 5.52
C ASP A 8 8.28 -15.20 6.13
N PHE A 9 7.36 -14.76 6.99
CA PHE A 9 7.47 -13.53 7.78
C PHE A 9 8.08 -13.78 9.18
N SER A 10 8.73 -14.91 9.41
CA SER A 10 9.53 -15.13 10.63
C SER A 10 10.62 -14.07 10.74
N GLY A 11 10.83 -13.54 11.94
CA GLY A 11 11.73 -12.40 12.14
C GLY A 11 11.06 -11.03 12.05
N THR A 12 9.78 -10.96 11.65
CA THR A 12 8.98 -9.75 11.80
C THR A 12 8.91 -9.33 13.27
N SER A 13 8.89 -8.02 13.52
CA SER A 13 8.79 -7.45 14.87
C SER A 13 7.63 -8.05 15.66
N ALA A 14 7.82 -8.18 16.97
CA ALA A 14 6.72 -8.51 17.87
C ALA A 14 5.59 -7.47 17.76
N GLN A 15 4.42 -7.85 18.23
CA GLN A 15 3.27 -6.95 18.33
C GLN A 15 3.67 -5.62 18.97
N LEU A 16 3.28 -4.52 18.33
CA LEU A 16 3.60 -3.16 18.73
C LEU A 16 2.53 -2.60 19.68
N THR A 17 2.93 -1.64 20.50
CA THR A 17 2.01 -0.90 21.37
C THR A 17 1.28 0.24 20.65
N ASN A 18 1.72 0.59 19.45
CA ASN A 18 1.08 1.59 18.58
C ASN A 18 0.10 0.91 17.59
N ASN A 19 -0.39 1.69 16.61
CA ASN A 19 -1.42 1.28 15.66
C ASN A 19 -0.89 0.70 14.32
N PHE A 20 0.41 0.42 14.21
CA PHE A 20 1.01 -0.13 12.98
C PHE A 20 0.87 -1.65 12.85
N ASN A 21 0.29 -2.34 13.82
CA ASN A 21 0.01 -3.76 13.65
C ASN A 21 -0.98 -3.97 12.50
N ALA A 22 -0.79 -5.04 11.76
CA ALA A 22 -1.67 -5.44 10.67
C ALA A 22 -2.34 -6.79 11.00
N PRO A 23 -3.66 -6.91 10.92
CA PRO A 23 -4.30 -8.23 10.99
C PRO A 23 -3.78 -9.15 9.88
N THR A 24 -3.73 -10.45 10.16
CA THR A 24 -3.30 -11.47 9.21
C THR A 24 -3.98 -11.33 7.84
N ALA A 25 -5.25 -10.96 7.81
CA ALA A 25 -5.99 -10.72 6.57
C ALA A 25 -5.37 -9.62 5.70
N VAL A 26 -4.82 -8.56 6.30
CA VAL A 26 -4.11 -7.47 5.58
C VAL A 26 -2.82 -8.00 4.97
N CYS A 27 -2.04 -8.79 5.72
CA CYS A 27 -0.82 -9.41 5.22
C CYS A 27 -1.14 -10.36 4.04
N MET A 28 -2.15 -11.22 4.19
CA MET A 28 -2.59 -12.12 3.11
C MET A 28 -3.07 -11.38 1.87
N ALA A 29 -3.76 -10.24 2.05
CA ALA A 29 -4.20 -9.40 0.93
C ALA A 29 -3.01 -8.78 0.18
N ALA A 30 -1.98 -8.31 0.90
CA ALA A 30 -0.77 -7.79 0.29
C ALA A 30 -0.01 -8.88 -0.50
N VAL A 31 0.13 -10.08 0.06
CA VAL A 31 0.72 -11.24 -0.64
C VAL A 31 -0.06 -11.55 -1.91
N LEU A 32 -1.39 -11.68 -1.81
CA LEU A 32 -2.24 -11.95 -2.96
C LEU A 32 -2.12 -10.88 -4.04
N TYR A 33 -2.11 -9.61 -3.65
CA TYR A 33 -1.94 -8.48 -4.56
C TYR A 33 -0.63 -8.60 -5.34
N VAL A 34 0.51 -8.77 -4.66
CA VAL A 34 1.82 -8.87 -5.31
C VAL A 34 1.87 -10.02 -6.30
N PHE A 35 1.49 -11.22 -5.86
CA PHE A 35 1.55 -12.39 -6.74
C PHE A 35 0.60 -12.30 -7.93
N ARG A 36 -0.56 -11.66 -7.75
CA ARG A 36 -1.49 -11.40 -8.86
C ARG A 36 -0.91 -10.46 -9.92
N THR A 37 -0.17 -9.41 -9.52
CA THR A 37 0.45 -8.48 -10.49
C THR A 37 1.55 -9.13 -11.33
N LEU A 38 2.10 -10.25 -10.85
CA LEU A 38 3.15 -11.01 -11.57
C LEU A 38 2.58 -12.06 -12.54
N VAL A 39 1.27 -12.30 -12.48
CA VAL A 39 0.60 -13.22 -13.41
C VAL A 39 0.25 -12.48 -14.70
N GLY A 40 0.84 -12.90 -15.81
CA GLY A 40 0.58 -12.32 -17.14
C GLY A 40 -0.70 -12.85 -17.80
N ASP A 41 -1.73 -13.18 -17.01
CA ASP A 41 -2.98 -13.74 -17.49
C ASP A 41 -4.17 -13.20 -16.70
N ASP A 42 -5.34 -13.20 -17.32
CA ASP A 42 -6.59 -12.79 -16.67
C ASP A 42 -7.17 -13.96 -15.88
N ILE A 43 -6.85 -14.01 -14.60
CA ILE A 43 -7.35 -15.03 -13.68
C ILE A 43 -8.35 -14.44 -12.69
N PRO A 44 -9.43 -15.15 -12.34
CA PRO A 44 -10.41 -14.69 -11.37
C PRO A 44 -9.79 -14.43 -9.99
N LEU A 45 -10.13 -13.32 -9.36
CA LEU A 45 -9.71 -13.02 -7.98
C LEU A 45 -10.54 -13.84 -6.99
N ASN A 46 -9.98 -14.93 -6.53
CA ASN A 46 -10.61 -15.80 -5.53
C ASN A 46 -9.56 -16.55 -4.70
N ALA A 47 -10.00 -17.35 -3.73
CA ALA A 47 -9.12 -18.13 -2.85
C ALA A 47 -8.20 -19.11 -3.61
N GLY A 48 -8.52 -19.47 -4.85
CA GLY A 48 -7.68 -20.30 -5.70
C GLY A 48 -6.32 -19.68 -6.00
N CYS A 49 -6.24 -18.35 -6.03
CA CYS A 49 -4.98 -17.64 -6.25
C CYS A 49 -3.95 -17.89 -5.13
N LEU A 50 -4.38 -18.23 -3.93
CA LEU A 50 -3.51 -18.52 -2.80
C LEU A 50 -3.08 -19.99 -2.71
N LYS A 51 -3.69 -20.90 -3.48
CA LYS A 51 -3.37 -22.35 -3.42
C LYS A 51 -1.89 -22.68 -3.61
N PRO A 52 -1.14 -22.04 -4.54
CA PRO A 52 0.27 -22.32 -4.72
C PRO A 52 1.16 -21.61 -3.70
N LEU A 53 0.61 -20.81 -2.78
CA LEU A 53 1.35 -19.98 -1.85
C LEU A 53 1.21 -20.52 -0.43
N ARG A 54 2.34 -20.78 0.22
CA ARG A 54 2.41 -21.05 1.64
C ARG A 54 2.88 -19.80 2.35
N VAL A 55 2.07 -19.24 3.24
CA VAL A 55 2.38 -18.02 3.97
C VAL A 55 2.52 -18.33 5.44
N ILE A 56 3.67 -18.00 6.02
CA ILE A 56 4.00 -18.19 7.43
C ILE A 56 4.00 -16.84 8.12
N ILE A 57 3.07 -16.61 9.04
CA ILE A 57 2.94 -15.36 9.79
C ILE A 57 2.97 -15.70 11.28
N PRO A 58 4.06 -15.35 12.01
CA PRO A 58 4.18 -15.69 13.42
C PRO A 58 3.08 -15.07 14.28
N GLU A 59 2.49 -15.85 15.15
CA GLU A 59 1.50 -15.36 16.11
C GLU A 59 2.16 -14.41 17.13
N GLY A 60 1.47 -13.32 17.46
CA GLY A 60 1.99 -12.28 18.36
C GLY A 60 3.02 -11.38 17.71
N SER A 61 3.23 -11.48 16.40
CA SER A 61 3.96 -10.49 15.61
C SER A 61 3.09 -9.30 15.24
N MET A 62 3.69 -8.23 14.74
CA MET A 62 2.94 -7.08 14.23
C MET A 62 2.04 -7.41 13.03
N LEU A 63 2.24 -8.56 12.36
CA LEU A 63 1.44 -9.03 11.22
C LEU A 63 0.39 -10.07 11.61
N ASN A 64 0.38 -10.49 12.87
CA ASN A 64 -0.62 -11.38 13.46
C ASN A 64 -0.80 -11.03 14.95
N PRO A 65 -1.26 -9.82 15.23
CA PRO A 65 -1.37 -9.32 16.60
C PRO A 65 -2.54 -9.98 17.34
N ARG A 66 -2.39 -10.06 18.65
CA ARG A 66 -3.46 -10.51 19.55
C ARG A 66 -4.30 -9.32 20.03
N PRO A 67 -5.61 -9.46 20.17
CA PRO A 67 -6.44 -8.44 20.79
C PRO A 67 -5.94 -8.08 22.21
N PRO A 68 -6.04 -6.83 22.63
CA PRO A 68 -6.69 -5.67 22.00
C PRO A 68 -5.76 -4.75 21.19
N ALA A 69 -4.81 -5.29 20.46
CA ALA A 69 -3.85 -4.51 19.68
C ALA A 69 -4.54 -3.50 18.73
N SER A 70 -4.00 -2.28 18.67
CA SER A 70 -4.43 -1.28 17.71
C SER A 70 -3.89 -1.60 16.32
N VAL A 71 -4.74 -1.53 15.28
CA VAL A 71 -4.43 -2.01 13.92
C VAL A 71 -4.79 -1.00 12.82
N VAL A 72 -5.17 0.24 13.16
CA VAL A 72 -5.73 1.19 12.19
C VAL A 72 -4.76 1.53 11.06
N ALA A 73 -3.46 1.62 11.35
CA ALA A 73 -2.43 1.90 10.35
C ALA A 73 -1.92 0.64 9.62
N GLY A 74 -2.43 -0.52 9.95
CA GLY A 74 -2.05 -1.78 9.31
C GLY A 74 -2.31 -1.79 7.81
N ASN A 75 -3.43 -1.21 7.39
CA ASN A 75 -3.78 -1.13 5.98
C ASN A 75 -3.10 0.05 5.24
N VAL A 76 -3.00 1.20 5.89
CA VAL A 76 -2.52 2.44 5.24
C VAL A 76 -1.00 2.57 5.24
N GLU A 77 -0.30 1.87 6.14
CA GLU A 77 1.16 1.92 6.28
C GLU A 77 1.77 0.52 6.11
N THR A 78 1.43 -0.41 7.00
CA THR A 78 2.10 -1.72 7.06
C THR A 78 1.85 -2.55 5.81
N SER A 79 0.67 -2.51 5.21
CA SER A 79 0.37 -3.24 3.97
C SER A 79 1.25 -2.78 2.80
N THR A 80 1.53 -1.49 2.69
CA THR A 80 2.39 -0.93 1.65
C THR A 80 3.85 -1.32 1.86
N CYS A 81 4.30 -1.38 3.11
CA CYS A 81 5.63 -1.89 3.45
C CYS A 81 5.78 -3.38 3.11
N ILE A 82 4.77 -4.21 3.41
CA ILE A 82 4.75 -5.63 3.04
C ILE A 82 4.85 -5.78 1.52
N THR A 83 4.06 -5.02 0.78
CA THR A 83 4.04 -5.04 -0.69
C THR A 83 5.41 -4.69 -1.27
N ASN A 84 6.03 -3.60 -0.80
CA ASN A 84 7.37 -3.20 -1.23
C ASN A 84 8.44 -4.23 -0.88
N ALA A 85 8.38 -4.82 0.31
CA ALA A 85 9.31 -5.88 0.72
C ALA A 85 9.20 -7.11 -0.18
N LEU A 86 7.99 -7.51 -0.56
CA LEU A 86 7.75 -8.63 -1.47
C LEU A 86 8.27 -8.34 -2.88
N TYR A 87 7.98 -7.17 -3.44
CA TYR A 87 8.52 -6.79 -4.76
C TYR A 87 10.05 -6.73 -4.75
N GLY A 88 10.65 -6.20 -3.70
CA GLY A 88 12.10 -6.19 -3.53
C GLY A 88 12.70 -7.60 -3.43
N ALA A 89 12.08 -8.48 -2.64
CA ALA A 89 12.52 -9.88 -2.50
C ALA A 89 12.43 -10.66 -3.82
N LEU A 90 11.47 -10.33 -4.66
CA LEU A 90 11.27 -10.93 -5.98
C LEU A 90 12.11 -10.27 -7.08
N GLY A 91 12.82 -9.18 -6.79
CA GLY A 91 13.57 -8.40 -7.78
C GLY A 91 12.68 -7.78 -8.87
N ALA A 92 11.39 -7.60 -8.57
CA ALA A 92 10.40 -7.17 -9.56
C ALA A 92 10.30 -5.65 -9.68
N MET A 93 10.42 -4.95 -8.56
CA MET A 93 10.28 -3.49 -8.51
C MET A 93 10.94 -2.93 -7.24
N ALA A 94 11.55 -1.76 -7.35
CA ALA A 94 12.03 -1.01 -6.21
C ALA A 94 10.88 -0.52 -5.33
N ALA A 95 11.19 -0.20 -4.07
CA ALA A 95 10.19 0.33 -3.17
C ALA A 95 9.66 1.68 -3.69
N GLY A 96 8.34 1.79 -3.73
CA GLY A 96 7.67 3.06 -3.84
C GLY A 96 7.54 3.72 -2.46
N GLN A 97 6.67 4.71 -2.36
CA GLN A 97 6.34 5.31 -1.07
C GLN A 97 5.55 4.32 -0.20
N CYS A 98 6.01 4.12 1.05
CA CYS A 98 5.39 3.17 1.99
C CYS A 98 4.30 3.80 2.86
N THR A 99 3.64 4.84 2.41
CA THR A 99 2.59 5.52 3.17
C THR A 99 1.46 5.96 2.27
N MET A 100 0.29 6.14 2.85
CA MET A 100 -0.82 6.81 2.22
C MET A 100 -0.76 8.30 2.57
N ASN A 101 -0.59 9.18 1.57
CA ASN A 101 -0.43 10.62 1.78
C ASN A 101 -1.77 11.27 2.11
N ASN A 102 -2.08 11.36 3.37
CA ASN A 102 -3.32 11.96 3.85
C ASN A 102 -3.20 13.49 3.85
N PHE A 103 -4.10 14.15 3.15
CA PHE A 103 -4.26 15.58 3.17
C PHE A 103 -5.59 15.94 3.81
N THR A 104 -5.53 16.61 4.96
CA THR A 104 -6.71 16.97 5.72
C THR A 104 -6.68 18.45 6.10
N PHE A 105 -7.82 19.10 6.00
CA PHE A 105 -8.03 20.44 6.52
C PHE A 105 -9.49 20.64 6.91
N GLY A 106 -9.76 21.69 7.67
CA GLY A 106 -11.14 22.01 8.02
C GLY A 106 -11.25 22.95 9.20
N ASN A 107 -12.51 23.14 9.61
CA ASN A 107 -12.92 23.90 10.79
C ASN A 107 -14.17 23.25 11.41
N ALA A 108 -14.85 23.95 12.31
CA ALA A 108 -16.06 23.41 12.97
C ALA A 108 -17.21 23.08 11.99
N ARG A 109 -17.26 23.70 10.82
CA ARG A 109 -18.33 23.52 9.82
C ARG A 109 -17.92 22.61 8.67
N TYR A 110 -16.68 22.69 8.19
CA TYR A 110 -16.18 21.98 7.02
C TYR A 110 -15.03 21.07 7.44
N GLN A 111 -15.06 19.84 6.97
CA GLN A 111 -13.99 18.88 7.17
C GLN A 111 -13.70 18.18 5.84
N TYR A 112 -12.44 18.18 5.44
CA TYR A 112 -11.97 17.59 4.21
C TYR A 112 -10.89 16.57 4.48
N TYR A 113 -10.95 15.48 3.75
CA TYR A 113 -9.93 14.42 3.73
C TYR A 113 -9.73 13.93 2.32
N GLU A 114 -8.49 13.79 1.92
CA GLU A 114 -8.10 13.24 0.63
C GLU A 114 -6.76 12.51 0.74
N THR A 115 -6.54 11.56 -0.17
CA THR A 115 -5.26 10.89 -0.33
C THR A 115 -4.57 11.38 -1.59
N ILE A 116 -3.42 12.03 -1.43
CA ILE A 116 -2.60 12.51 -2.55
C ILE A 116 -1.74 11.38 -3.09
N SER A 117 -1.62 11.27 -4.40
CA SER A 117 -0.82 10.24 -5.05
C SER A 117 0.67 10.37 -4.74
N GLY A 118 1.33 9.26 -4.49
CA GLY A 118 2.78 9.18 -4.30
C GLY A 118 3.50 8.90 -5.62
N GLY A 119 3.60 7.64 -5.96
CA GLY A 119 4.29 7.14 -7.15
C GLY A 119 4.73 5.70 -6.99
N SER A 120 5.12 5.07 -8.08
CA SER A 120 5.65 3.71 -8.11
C SER A 120 7.17 3.70 -8.18
N GLY A 121 7.79 2.64 -7.64
CA GLY A 121 9.20 2.37 -7.86
C GLY A 121 9.52 1.96 -9.30
N ALA A 122 10.78 2.04 -9.66
CA ALA A 122 11.30 1.52 -10.93
C ALA A 122 11.51 0.00 -10.86
N GLY A 123 11.64 -0.64 -11.99
CA GLY A 123 11.94 -2.06 -12.08
C GLY A 123 12.78 -2.40 -13.31
N PRO A 124 13.10 -3.69 -13.53
CA PRO A 124 13.86 -4.11 -14.69
C PRO A 124 13.17 -3.71 -16.00
N GLY A 125 13.74 -2.74 -16.71
CA GLY A 125 13.24 -2.29 -18.01
C GLY A 125 12.12 -1.23 -17.95
N PHE A 126 11.82 -0.65 -16.81
CA PHE A 126 10.88 0.46 -16.68
C PHE A 126 11.26 1.44 -15.56
N ASP A 127 10.97 2.70 -15.77
CA ASP A 127 11.17 3.75 -14.77
C ASP A 127 10.00 3.83 -13.78
N GLY A 128 10.25 4.38 -12.59
CA GLY A 128 9.20 4.71 -11.64
C GLY A 128 8.26 5.77 -12.19
N THR A 129 6.99 5.72 -11.79
CA THR A 129 5.97 6.65 -12.26
C THR A 129 5.56 7.60 -11.15
N SER A 130 5.68 8.92 -11.42
CA SER A 130 5.28 9.95 -10.47
C SER A 130 3.77 10.13 -10.41
N VAL A 131 3.26 10.48 -9.22
CA VAL A 131 1.85 10.92 -9.01
C VAL A 131 0.82 9.87 -9.48
N VAL A 132 1.10 8.61 -9.19
CA VAL A 132 0.13 7.51 -9.36
C VAL A 132 -0.20 6.88 -8.02
N GLN A 133 -1.44 6.50 -7.83
CA GLN A 133 -1.84 5.68 -6.69
C GLN A 133 -1.37 4.25 -6.90
N THR A 134 -0.81 3.66 -5.84
CA THR A 134 -0.23 2.31 -5.89
C THR A 134 -0.74 1.46 -4.73
N HIS A 135 -0.60 0.14 -4.89
CA HIS A 135 -0.88 -0.87 -3.87
C HIS A 135 -2.32 -0.81 -3.37
N MET A 136 -2.54 -0.64 -2.08
CA MET A 136 -3.87 -0.56 -1.50
C MET A 136 -4.61 0.74 -1.85
N THR A 137 -3.90 1.77 -2.28
CA THR A 137 -4.48 3.10 -2.55
C THR A 137 -5.13 3.11 -3.93
N ASN A 138 -6.44 3.14 -3.97
CA ASN A 138 -7.25 3.09 -5.18
C ASN A 138 -8.13 4.34 -5.36
N SER A 139 -7.85 5.39 -4.63
CA SER A 139 -8.57 6.66 -4.68
C SER A 139 -8.24 7.44 -5.96
N ARG A 140 -9.15 8.32 -6.33
CA ARG A 140 -8.89 9.36 -7.33
C ARG A 140 -8.84 10.70 -6.64
N LEU A 141 -8.10 11.65 -7.23
CA LEU A 141 -8.04 13.02 -6.76
C LEU A 141 -9.42 13.69 -6.96
N THR A 142 -9.82 14.51 -5.99
CA THR A 142 -11.00 15.35 -6.14
C THR A 142 -10.72 16.43 -7.19
N ASP A 143 -11.64 16.60 -8.11
CA ASP A 143 -11.57 17.66 -9.10
C ASP A 143 -11.54 19.04 -8.42
N PRO A 144 -10.62 19.94 -8.80
CA PRO A 144 -10.49 21.27 -8.18
C PRO A 144 -11.79 22.08 -8.16
N GLU A 145 -12.58 22.05 -9.23
CA GLU A 145 -13.84 22.77 -9.31
C GLU A 145 -14.86 22.22 -8.32
N VAL A 146 -14.89 20.89 -8.12
CA VAL A 146 -15.74 20.25 -7.14
C VAL A 146 -15.31 20.61 -5.71
N LEU A 147 -13.99 20.65 -5.46
CA LEU A 147 -13.44 21.04 -4.17
C LEU A 147 -13.84 22.47 -3.81
N GLU A 148 -13.65 23.41 -4.71
CA GLU A 148 -13.97 24.83 -4.55
C GLU A 148 -15.47 25.08 -4.39
N PHE A 149 -16.29 24.29 -5.09
CA PHE A 149 -17.75 24.36 -4.95
C PHE A 149 -18.25 23.88 -3.58
N ARG A 150 -17.59 22.85 -3.01
CA ARG A 150 -18.03 22.24 -1.75
C ARG A 150 -17.45 22.89 -0.50
N PHE A 151 -16.26 23.48 -0.62
CA PHE A 151 -15.50 24.00 0.50
C PHE A 151 -15.08 25.45 0.25
N PRO A 152 -14.98 26.29 1.28
CA PRO A 152 -14.53 27.68 1.14
C PRO A 152 -13.00 27.76 0.95
N VAL A 153 -12.51 27.15 -0.09
CA VAL A 153 -11.09 27.07 -0.45
C VAL A 153 -10.94 27.38 -1.93
N ARG A 154 -9.73 27.73 -2.34
CA ARG A 154 -9.34 27.88 -3.72
C ARG A 154 -8.04 27.14 -3.96
N LEU A 155 -7.97 26.35 -5.02
CA LEU A 155 -6.76 25.67 -5.45
C LEU A 155 -5.95 26.59 -6.36
N GLU A 156 -4.90 27.19 -5.83
CA GLU A 156 -4.04 28.11 -6.60
C GLU A 156 -3.15 27.37 -7.59
N SER A 157 -2.67 26.19 -7.24
CA SER A 157 -1.88 25.34 -8.14
C SER A 157 -1.84 23.90 -7.68
N TYR A 158 -1.74 22.99 -8.63
CA TYR A 158 -1.44 21.58 -8.43
C TYR A 158 -0.46 21.12 -9.51
N ALA A 159 0.73 20.73 -9.12
CA ALA A 159 1.79 20.41 -10.08
C ALA A 159 2.77 19.38 -9.51
N ILE A 160 3.38 18.63 -10.40
CA ILE A 160 4.52 17.77 -10.05
C ILE A 160 5.73 18.67 -9.81
N ARG A 161 6.38 18.50 -8.64
CA ARG A 161 7.65 19.18 -8.35
C ARG A 161 8.76 18.46 -9.12
N ALA A 162 9.12 18.98 -10.28
CA ALA A 162 10.15 18.41 -11.12
C ALA A 162 11.50 18.30 -10.38
N GLY A 163 12.24 17.22 -10.62
CA GLY A 163 13.56 16.96 -10.04
C GLY A 163 13.57 16.65 -8.55
N SER A 164 12.42 16.36 -7.92
CA SER A 164 12.33 16.02 -6.50
C SER A 164 12.24 14.51 -6.23
N GLY A 165 12.05 13.69 -7.24
CA GLY A 165 12.00 12.25 -7.13
C GLY A 165 13.37 11.62 -6.90
N GLY A 166 13.39 10.43 -6.31
CA GLY A 166 14.56 9.56 -6.27
C GLY A 166 14.83 8.89 -7.63
N ALA A 167 15.94 8.16 -7.69
CA ALA A 167 16.33 7.43 -8.90
C ALA A 167 15.47 6.16 -9.17
N GLY A 168 14.69 5.72 -8.21
CA GLY A 168 13.87 4.50 -8.30
C GLY A 168 14.61 3.25 -7.87
#